data_8ca9654fac0ad69c7bb4bb9783ea08b1
#
_entry.id   8ca9654fac0ad69c7bb4bb9783ea08b1
#
_cell.length_a   1.000
_cell.length_b   1.000
_cell.length_c   1.000
_cell.angle_alpha   90.00
_cell.angle_beta   90.00
_cell.angle_gamma   90.00
#
_symmetry.space_group_name_H-M   'P 1'
#
loop_
_entity.id
_entity.type
_entity.pdbx_description
1 polymer ?
#
loop_
_entity_poly.entity_id
_entity_poly.type
_entity_poly.pdbx_seq_one_letter_code
_entity_poly.pdbx_strand_id
1 'polypeptide(L)'
;MDVFISGIRFVPESANSSRIGIAITTHNRPEVLKRAIEQHMKHLPSGALVVVIDDGSSPAAVVPANVKLVRHDQSLGIVASKNASLTALVDAGCEHLFLWDDDAWPIADNWHLPYIESPEPHLAYQFLDLAGPRKINDMTVLYRDDKHIAYTGQRGVMLYYHRSAIDKVGGFDPVYGRGMYEHPDLALRIHNAGLSTWAFADVTGSEKLIHSMDEYEEGARSIPRPEREALAKANAVIYSDRRDNGYTAYVPFRKQRNVVITALLTSQDDPQRQVRMKASPELIQGWATSIRGADAVVLADELDTAPKGADLFKVSPLSMSPYFARWLHIYQYLRAHPEYRLIWCTDGTDVEMLREPWAEMQPGKIYVGSEHKTYADEWMKSNHHGKAYSEFIEKHIDEPLLNAGLLGGSRDDVMEFAHRIIRQYYLIESHHFWRMETARPALVDMGAFGMAAKSFGNRVVTGPKVHTIFKTDGIGKEFAWFRHK
;
A
#
# COMPACT_ATOMS: atom_id res chain seq x y z
N MET A 1 -21.59 -3.84 -15.88
CA MET A 1 -21.44 -5.12 -16.61
C MET A 1 -20.35 -5.88 -15.88
N ASP A 2 -20.77 -6.64 -14.87
CA ASP A 2 -19.87 -7.39 -14.01
C ASP A 2 -19.35 -8.61 -14.76
N VAL A 3 -18.07 -8.60 -15.09
CA VAL A 3 -17.40 -9.77 -15.64
C VAL A 3 -17.03 -10.68 -14.47
N PHE A 4 -17.86 -11.69 -14.21
CA PHE A 4 -17.54 -12.79 -13.33
C PHE A 4 -16.41 -13.62 -13.95
N ILE A 5 -15.19 -13.50 -13.42
CA ILE A 5 -14.12 -14.47 -13.67
C ILE A 5 -14.33 -15.62 -12.69
N SER A 6 -15.06 -16.65 -13.13
CA SER A 6 -15.24 -17.90 -12.37
C SER A 6 -13.93 -18.66 -12.35
N GLY A 7 -13.35 -18.90 -11.17
CA GLY A 7 -12.32 -19.91 -11.00
C GLY A 7 -11.24 -19.69 -9.97
N ILE A 8 -11.14 -18.53 -9.35
CA ILE A 8 -10.21 -18.33 -8.24
C ILE A 8 -11.03 -18.12 -6.96
N ARG A 9 -11.37 -19.22 -6.28
CA ARG A 9 -11.70 -19.14 -4.87
C ARG A 9 -10.41 -18.84 -4.12
N PHE A 10 -10.28 -17.61 -3.67
CA PHE A 10 -9.45 -17.36 -2.50
C PHE A 10 -10.10 -18.13 -1.34
N VAL A 11 -9.49 -19.25 -0.96
CA VAL A 11 -9.74 -19.83 0.34
C VAL A 11 -8.91 -18.98 1.29
N PRO A 12 -9.51 -18.14 2.15
CA PRO A 12 -8.76 -17.58 3.26
C PRO A 12 -8.33 -18.80 4.10
N GLU A 13 -7.05 -18.89 4.42
CA GLU A 13 -6.61 -19.74 5.50
C GLU A 13 -7.52 -19.49 6.70
N SER A 14 -8.10 -20.56 7.24
CA SER A 14 -8.91 -20.69 8.46
C SER A 14 -9.61 -19.41 8.91
N ALA A 15 -10.93 -19.48 9.04
CA ALA A 15 -11.76 -18.48 9.71
C ALA A 15 -11.12 -18.03 11.04
N ASN A 16 -10.19 -17.12 10.99
CA ASN A 16 -9.77 -16.34 12.14
C ASN A 16 -10.89 -15.33 12.39
N SER A 17 -11.46 -15.39 13.58
CA SER A 17 -12.27 -14.32 14.15
C SER A 17 -11.59 -13.00 13.84
N SER A 18 -12.28 -12.05 13.23
CA SER A 18 -11.74 -10.75 12.83
C SER A 18 -11.00 -10.11 13.99
N ARG A 19 -9.68 -9.91 13.82
CA ARG A 19 -8.78 -9.55 14.91
C ARG A 19 -8.94 -8.08 15.27
N ILE A 20 -9.17 -7.83 16.58
CA ILE A 20 -9.28 -6.47 17.13
C ILE A 20 -7.90 -5.96 17.52
N GLY A 21 -7.58 -4.73 17.12
CA GLY A 21 -6.38 -4.01 17.54
C GLY A 21 -6.71 -2.71 18.25
N ILE A 22 -6.07 -2.47 19.38
CA ILE A 22 -6.19 -1.27 20.21
C ILE A 22 -4.81 -0.61 20.26
N ALA A 23 -4.69 0.63 19.81
CA ALA A 23 -3.46 1.40 19.92
C ALA A 23 -3.69 2.66 20.76
N ILE A 24 -2.85 2.87 21.78
CA ILE A 24 -2.91 4.01 22.69
C ILE A 24 -1.70 4.89 22.43
N THR A 25 -1.90 6.17 22.10
CA THR A 25 -0.84 7.14 21.83
C THR A 25 -0.57 7.96 23.09
N THR A 26 0.70 8.12 23.47
CA THR A 26 1.09 8.87 24.69
C THR A 26 2.34 9.73 24.45
N HIS A 27 2.47 10.82 25.21
CA HIS A 27 3.67 11.65 25.29
C HIS A 27 3.76 12.34 26.65
N ASN A 28 4.81 11.99 27.44
CA ASN A 28 5.13 12.63 28.73
C ASN A 28 3.99 12.63 29.78
N ARG A 29 3.12 11.61 29.78
CA ARG A 29 1.98 11.51 30.70
C ARG A 29 1.91 10.11 31.37
N PRO A 30 2.90 9.69 32.15
CA PRO A 30 3.01 8.31 32.64
C PRO A 30 1.82 7.88 33.52
N GLU A 31 1.30 8.76 34.37
CA GLU A 31 0.17 8.42 35.25
C GLU A 31 -1.16 8.30 34.48
N VAL A 32 -1.36 9.16 33.48
CA VAL A 32 -2.54 9.09 32.59
C VAL A 32 -2.50 7.81 31.79
N LEU A 33 -1.35 7.50 31.17
CA LEU A 33 -1.15 6.26 30.41
C LEU A 33 -1.39 5.03 31.29
N LYS A 34 -0.86 5.01 32.53
CA LYS A 34 -1.06 3.89 33.45
C LYS A 34 -2.53 3.64 33.69
N ARG A 35 -3.30 4.70 34.02
CA ARG A 35 -4.76 4.62 34.20
C ARG A 35 -5.47 4.13 32.93
N ALA A 36 -5.11 4.66 31.77
CA ALA A 36 -5.68 4.20 30.51
C ALA A 36 -5.44 2.71 30.27
N ILE A 37 -4.20 2.23 30.45
CA ILE A 37 -3.87 0.82 30.30
C ILE A 37 -4.69 -0.05 31.27
N GLU A 38 -4.79 0.32 32.53
CA GLU A 38 -5.57 -0.40 33.53
C GLU A 38 -7.04 -0.56 33.11
N GLN A 39 -7.66 0.51 32.59
CA GLN A 39 -9.05 0.48 32.13
C GLN A 39 -9.21 -0.34 30.85
N HIS A 40 -8.28 -0.20 29.88
CA HIS A 40 -8.29 -1.03 28.68
C HIS A 40 -8.14 -2.52 29.00
N MET A 41 -7.26 -2.88 29.95
CA MET A 41 -7.10 -4.27 30.39
C MET A 41 -8.33 -4.82 31.09
N LYS A 42 -9.03 -3.99 31.87
CA LYS A 42 -10.26 -4.38 32.58
C LYS A 42 -11.40 -4.74 31.60
N HIS A 43 -11.51 -4.02 30.50
CA HIS A 43 -12.58 -4.16 29.52
C HIS A 43 -12.05 -4.68 28.16
N LEU A 44 -10.98 -5.48 28.20
CA LEU A 44 -10.30 -5.95 26.99
C LEU A 44 -11.15 -6.97 26.23
N PRO A 45 -11.43 -6.73 24.93
CA PRO A 45 -12.04 -7.75 24.07
C PRO A 45 -11.17 -9.00 23.97
N SER A 46 -11.79 -10.17 23.95
CA SER A 46 -11.07 -11.46 23.86
C SER A 46 -10.19 -11.51 22.61
N GLY A 47 -8.91 -11.84 22.78
CA GLY A 47 -7.94 -11.96 21.70
C GLY A 47 -7.48 -10.62 21.08
N ALA A 48 -7.89 -9.47 21.64
CA ALA A 48 -7.45 -8.17 21.15
C ALA A 48 -5.95 -7.93 21.37
N LEU A 49 -5.30 -7.33 20.38
CA LEU A 49 -3.93 -6.82 20.52
C LEU A 49 -3.96 -5.42 21.13
N VAL A 50 -3.11 -5.16 22.13
CA VAL A 50 -2.89 -3.81 22.67
C VAL A 50 -1.47 -3.34 22.36
N VAL A 51 -1.38 -2.15 21.78
CA VAL A 51 -0.11 -1.49 21.44
C VAL A 51 -0.10 -0.09 22.05
N VAL A 52 0.99 0.29 22.68
CA VAL A 52 1.23 1.68 23.11
C VAL A 52 2.24 2.30 22.14
N ILE A 53 1.94 3.50 21.65
CA ILE A 53 2.85 4.32 20.86
C ILE A 53 3.35 5.45 21.76
N ASP A 54 4.61 5.36 22.15
CA ASP A 54 5.30 6.39 22.94
C ASP A 54 5.99 7.39 22.01
N ASP A 55 5.43 8.58 21.91
CA ASP A 55 5.98 9.66 21.07
C ASP A 55 7.18 10.36 21.75
N GLY A 56 8.23 9.59 22.06
CA GLY A 56 9.49 10.13 22.58
C GLY A 56 9.40 10.69 23.98
N SER A 57 8.65 10.05 24.90
CA SER A 57 8.54 10.49 26.29
C SER A 57 9.88 10.44 27.03
N SER A 58 10.05 11.35 27.99
CA SER A 58 11.19 11.32 28.94
C SER A 58 10.67 11.47 30.38
N PRO A 59 10.78 10.42 31.21
CA PRO A 59 11.27 9.07 30.91
C PRO A 59 10.40 8.31 29.93
N ALA A 60 10.95 7.23 29.35
CA ALA A 60 10.21 6.35 28.44
C ALA A 60 8.96 5.76 29.09
N ALA A 61 7.92 5.57 28.28
CA ALA A 61 6.68 4.91 28.73
C ALA A 61 6.97 3.48 29.23
N VAL A 62 6.33 3.10 30.31
CA VAL A 62 6.40 1.75 30.90
C VAL A 62 5.06 1.05 30.67
N VAL A 63 5.10 -0.15 30.11
CA VAL A 63 3.90 -0.95 29.80
C VAL A 63 4.00 -2.36 30.38
N PRO A 64 2.87 -3.03 30.68
CA PRO A 64 2.86 -4.44 31.07
C PRO A 64 3.42 -5.35 29.97
N ALA A 65 3.91 -6.53 30.33
CA ALA A 65 4.55 -7.48 29.41
C ALA A 65 3.64 -7.98 28.26
N ASN A 66 2.33 -7.95 28.45
CA ASN A 66 1.33 -8.33 27.44
C ASN A 66 0.87 -7.17 26.56
N VAL A 67 1.44 -5.98 26.73
CA VAL A 67 1.22 -4.78 25.90
C VAL A 67 2.45 -4.52 25.06
N LYS A 68 2.29 -4.40 23.73
CA LYS A 68 3.39 -4.07 22.83
C LYS A 68 3.72 -2.58 22.95
N LEU A 69 4.99 -2.23 23.12
CA LEU A 69 5.48 -0.85 23.08
C LEU A 69 6.17 -0.58 21.74
N VAL A 70 5.77 0.50 21.08
CA VAL A 70 6.46 1.12 19.96
C VAL A 70 6.85 2.51 20.36
N ARG A 71 8.13 2.88 20.20
CA ARG A 71 8.66 4.15 20.68
C ARG A 71 9.34 4.92 19.56
N HIS A 72 9.10 6.22 19.49
CA HIS A 72 9.90 7.17 18.71
C HIS A 72 11.11 7.65 19.53
N ASP A 73 12.26 7.85 18.89
CA ASP A 73 13.46 8.36 19.57
C ASP A 73 13.26 9.79 20.08
N GLN A 74 12.42 10.56 19.41
CA GLN A 74 11.99 11.92 19.78
C GLN A 74 10.52 12.12 19.42
N SER A 75 9.88 13.14 19.99
CA SER A 75 8.48 13.45 19.68
C SER A 75 8.32 13.91 18.23
N LEU A 76 7.53 13.18 17.47
CA LEU A 76 7.18 13.46 16.06
C LEU A 76 5.79 14.08 15.91
N GLY A 77 4.97 14.05 16.96
CA GLY A 77 3.60 14.57 16.98
C GLY A 77 2.54 13.52 16.66
N ILE A 78 1.27 13.92 16.80
CA ILE A 78 0.12 13.00 16.77
C ILE A 78 -0.05 12.33 15.40
N VAL A 79 0.22 13.02 14.30
CA VAL A 79 0.12 12.46 12.93
C VAL A 79 1.03 11.25 12.77
N ALA A 80 2.30 11.39 13.14
CA ALA A 80 3.28 10.29 13.07
C ALA A 80 2.89 9.15 14.01
N SER A 81 2.45 9.47 15.23
CA SER A 81 2.07 8.48 16.24
C SER A 81 0.81 7.71 15.87
N LYS A 82 -0.22 8.36 15.30
CA LYS A 82 -1.40 7.66 14.78
C LYS A 82 -1.07 6.81 13.53
N ASN A 83 -0.14 7.24 12.68
CA ASN A 83 0.36 6.41 11.57
C ASN A 83 1.17 5.20 12.08
N ALA A 84 1.97 5.36 13.14
CA ALA A 84 2.63 4.24 13.81
C ALA A 84 1.60 3.26 14.43
N SER A 85 0.50 3.78 15.00
CA SER A 85 -0.63 2.99 15.48
C SER A 85 -1.24 2.14 14.35
N LEU A 86 -1.61 2.77 13.22
CA LEU A 86 -2.13 2.06 12.05
C LEU A 86 -1.15 1.00 11.56
N THR A 87 0.13 1.34 11.43
CA THR A 87 1.18 0.41 11.00
C THR A 87 1.26 -0.81 11.93
N ALA A 88 1.35 -0.58 13.24
CA ALA A 88 1.50 -1.66 14.21
C ALA A 88 0.30 -2.63 14.23
N LEU A 89 -0.92 -2.11 14.07
CA LEU A 89 -2.14 -2.91 14.06
C LEU A 89 -2.33 -3.66 12.73
N VAL A 90 -2.12 -2.98 11.60
CA VAL A 90 -2.27 -3.58 10.27
C VAL A 90 -1.22 -4.67 10.03
N ASP A 91 0.04 -4.45 10.43
CA ASP A 91 1.13 -5.44 10.33
C ASP A 91 0.88 -6.66 11.22
N ALA A 92 0.13 -6.49 12.31
CA ALA A 92 -0.29 -7.59 13.16
C ALA A 92 -1.53 -8.35 12.65
N GLY A 93 -2.07 -7.97 11.47
CA GLY A 93 -3.24 -8.61 10.87
C GLY A 93 -4.58 -8.22 11.50
N CYS A 94 -4.67 -7.07 12.19
CA CYS A 94 -5.93 -6.59 12.74
C CYS A 94 -6.86 -6.08 11.62
N GLU A 95 -8.15 -6.35 11.75
CA GLU A 95 -9.21 -5.87 10.86
C GLU A 95 -9.97 -4.69 11.45
N HIS A 96 -10.20 -4.71 12.78
CA HIS A 96 -10.85 -3.65 13.52
C HIS A 96 -9.78 -2.86 14.29
N LEU A 97 -9.59 -1.59 13.93
CA LEU A 97 -8.51 -0.75 14.40
C LEU A 97 -9.10 0.36 15.30
N PHE A 98 -8.82 0.30 16.59
CA PHE A 98 -9.22 1.32 17.56
C PHE A 98 -8.00 2.14 17.98
N LEU A 99 -7.97 3.41 17.61
CA LEU A 99 -6.88 4.34 17.94
C LEU A 99 -7.34 5.29 19.04
N TRP A 100 -6.63 5.29 20.15
CA TRP A 100 -6.94 6.04 21.34
C TRP A 100 -5.87 7.08 21.67
N ASP A 101 -6.28 8.18 22.29
CA ASP A 101 -5.38 9.00 23.09
C ASP A 101 -5.33 8.42 24.51
N ASP A 102 -4.25 8.69 25.25
CA ASP A 102 -4.03 8.14 26.60
C ASP A 102 -4.98 8.71 27.67
N ASP A 103 -5.79 9.73 27.33
CA ASP A 103 -6.78 10.36 28.19
C ASP A 103 -8.23 9.89 27.93
N ALA A 104 -8.38 8.80 27.19
CA ALA A 104 -9.68 8.17 26.96
C ALA A 104 -9.56 6.63 27.07
N TRP A 105 -10.63 5.98 27.57
CA TRP A 105 -10.67 4.54 27.80
C TRP A 105 -12.09 3.99 27.85
N PRO A 106 -12.28 2.68 27.66
CA PRO A 106 -13.58 2.03 27.83
C PRO A 106 -13.98 1.96 29.32
N ILE A 107 -15.28 2.07 29.59
CA ILE A 107 -15.85 1.96 30.92
C ILE A 107 -16.90 0.84 31.04
N ALA A 108 -17.15 0.12 29.95
CA ALA A 108 -18.12 -0.97 29.93
C ALA A 108 -17.56 -2.17 29.16
N ASP A 109 -17.97 -3.38 29.53
CA ASP A 109 -17.69 -4.57 28.73
C ASP A 109 -18.42 -4.51 27.38
N ASN A 110 -17.87 -5.16 26.38
CA ASN A 110 -18.42 -5.18 25.01
C ASN A 110 -18.55 -3.80 24.36
N TRP A 111 -17.86 -2.78 24.85
CA TRP A 111 -17.86 -1.42 24.33
C TRP A 111 -17.59 -1.34 22.82
N HIS A 112 -16.81 -2.28 22.29
CA HIS A 112 -16.37 -2.37 20.91
C HIS A 112 -17.46 -2.88 19.94
N LEU A 113 -18.45 -3.66 20.44
CA LEU A 113 -19.43 -4.33 19.57
C LEU A 113 -20.24 -3.35 18.71
N PRO A 114 -20.81 -2.24 19.23
CA PRO A 114 -21.56 -1.32 18.38
C PRO A 114 -20.74 -0.73 17.22
N TYR A 115 -19.42 -0.58 17.40
CA TYR A 115 -18.51 -0.11 16.35
C TYR A 115 -18.25 -1.19 15.30
N ILE A 116 -18.02 -2.43 15.73
CA ILE A 116 -17.70 -3.56 14.83
C ILE A 116 -18.93 -4.01 14.05
N GLU A 117 -20.09 -4.00 14.67
CA GLU A 117 -21.36 -4.41 14.06
C GLU A 117 -21.97 -3.32 13.14
N SER A 118 -21.42 -2.11 13.19
CA SER A 118 -21.81 -1.03 12.28
C SER A 118 -21.37 -1.32 10.85
N PRO A 119 -22.19 -0.98 9.83
CA PRO A 119 -21.76 -1.01 8.45
C PRO A 119 -20.77 0.12 8.09
N GLU A 120 -20.63 1.11 8.96
CA GLU A 120 -19.72 2.25 8.74
C GLU A 120 -18.26 1.82 9.01
N PRO A 121 -17.35 1.95 8.04
CA PRO A 121 -15.95 1.53 8.23
C PRO A 121 -15.12 2.55 9.03
N HIS A 122 -15.72 3.67 9.41
CA HIS A 122 -15.12 4.67 10.28
C HIS A 122 -16.18 5.31 11.18
N LEU A 123 -15.87 5.33 12.48
CA LEU A 123 -16.65 6.00 13.52
C LEU A 123 -15.68 6.63 14.52
N ALA A 124 -16.11 7.65 15.24
CA ALA A 124 -15.29 8.30 16.24
C ALA A 124 -16.12 8.71 17.44
N TYR A 125 -15.58 8.48 18.64
CA TYR A 125 -16.20 8.92 19.88
C TYR A 125 -16.28 10.44 19.94
N GLN A 126 -17.51 10.96 20.02
CA GLN A 126 -17.75 12.40 19.89
C GLN A 126 -17.96 13.12 21.22
N PHE A 127 -17.95 12.41 22.34
CA PHE A 127 -18.26 12.97 23.67
C PHE A 127 -19.07 14.28 23.58
N LEU A 128 -20.27 14.16 23.09
CA LEU A 128 -21.25 15.22 23.29
C LEU A 128 -21.47 15.33 24.77
N ASP A 129 -21.11 16.45 25.30
CA ASP A 129 -21.32 16.74 26.71
C ASP A 129 -22.82 16.69 27.09
N LEU A 130 -23.30 15.50 27.33
CA LEU A 130 -24.62 15.26 27.88
C LEU A 130 -24.58 15.13 29.42
N ALA A 131 -23.40 14.92 30.00
CA ALA A 131 -23.23 14.64 31.41
C ALA A 131 -22.05 15.36 32.08
N GLY A 132 -21.09 15.87 31.31
CA GLY A 132 -19.89 16.53 31.83
C GLY A 132 -20.02 18.04 32.06
N PRO A 133 -19.13 18.64 32.87
CA PRO A 133 -19.11 20.08 33.13
C PRO A 133 -18.70 20.95 31.95
N ARG A 134 -18.12 20.34 30.90
CA ARG A 134 -17.69 21.04 29.68
C ARG A 134 -18.68 20.83 28.56
N LYS A 135 -19.47 21.85 28.26
CA LYS A 135 -20.34 21.86 27.09
C LYS A 135 -19.53 22.21 25.84
N ILE A 136 -19.30 21.22 24.97
CA ILE A 136 -18.61 21.43 23.70
C ILE A 136 -19.68 21.57 22.62
N ASN A 137 -20.17 22.80 22.42
CA ASN A 137 -21.24 23.15 21.48
C ASN A 137 -20.71 23.54 20.08
N ASP A 138 -19.54 23.05 19.67
CA ASP A 138 -18.93 23.39 18.40
C ASP A 138 -19.32 22.45 17.24
N MET A 139 -20.16 21.46 17.52
CA MET A 139 -20.67 20.52 16.53
C MET A 139 -22.20 20.42 16.56
N THR A 140 -22.79 20.35 15.37
CA THR A 140 -24.23 20.17 15.20
C THR A 140 -24.53 18.71 14.83
N VAL A 141 -25.60 18.15 15.43
CA VAL A 141 -26.13 16.86 15.02
C VAL A 141 -26.85 16.99 13.69
N LEU A 142 -26.45 16.22 12.70
CA LEU A 142 -27.05 16.18 11.35
C LEU A 142 -28.06 15.05 11.21
N TYR A 143 -27.80 13.93 11.91
CA TYR A 143 -28.65 12.73 11.87
C TYR A 143 -28.55 11.98 13.19
N ARG A 144 -29.65 11.29 13.58
CA ARG A 144 -29.66 10.38 14.73
C ARG A 144 -30.70 9.29 14.52
N ASP A 145 -30.32 8.05 14.81
CA ASP A 145 -31.20 6.91 14.99
C ASP A 145 -30.81 6.10 16.24
N ASP A 146 -31.28 4.86 16.34
CA ASP A 146 -30.97 3.96 17.46
C ASP A 146 -29.53 3.41 17.42
N LYS A 147 -28.81 3.54 16.30
CA LYS A 147 -27.46 3.01 16.10
C LYS A 147 -26.41 4.10 15.93
N HIS A 148 -26.73 5.16 15.19
CA HIS A 148 -25.74 6.18 14.80
C HIS A 148 -26.20 7.60 15.09
N ILE A 149 -25.19 8.46 15.34
CA ILE A 149 -25.35 9.91 15.39
C ILE A 149 -24.31 10.52 14.46
N ALA A 150 -24.74 11.33 13.47
CA ALA A 150 -23.84 12.04 12.57
C ALA A 150 -23.75 13.52 12.94
N TYR A 151 -22.57 14.11 12.71
CA TYR A 151 -22.19 15.45 13.16
C TYR A 151 -21.55 16.28 12.06
N THR A 152 -21.43 17.60 12.30
CA THR A 152 -20.70 18.53 11.41
C THR A 152 -19.17 18.50 11.59
N GLY A 153 -18.67 17.77 12.56
CA GLY A 153 -17.23 17.67 12.86
C GLY A 153 -16.89 16.41 13.62
N GLN A 154 -15.62 16.23 13.99
CA GLN A 154 -15.11 15.04 14.64
C GLN A 154 -14.10 15.34 15.75
N ARG A 155 -14.14 14.55 16.82
CA ARG A 155 -13.13 14.48 17.88
C ARG A 155 -12.10 13.40 17.55
N GLY A 156 -10.92 13.46 18.16
CA GLY A 156 -9.81 12.55 17.88
C GLY A 156 -9.42 11.60 19.00
N VAL A 157 -10.12 11.62 20.15
CA VAL A 157 -9.70 10.87 21.35
C VAL A 157 -9.84 9.36 21.21
N MET A 158 -10.85 8.90 20.47
CA MET A 158 -11.01 7.52 20.03
C MET A 158 -11.53 7.49 18.60
N LEU A 159 -10.81 6.76 17.75
CA LEU A 159 -11.10 6.60 16.33
C LEU A 159 -11.18 5.12 16.00
N TYR A 160 -12.30 4.69 15.44
CA TYR A 160 -12.46 3.34 14.90
C TYR A 160 -12.30 3.36 13.40
N TYR A 161 -11.54 2.41 12.87
CA TYR A 161 -11.42 2.12 11.45
C TYR A 161 -11.54 0.64 11.18
N HIS A 162 -12.33 0.26 10.20
CA HIS A 162 -12.18 -1.04 9.56
C HIS A 162 -11.00 -0.98 8.58
N ARG A 163 -10.16 -2.01 8.57
CA ARG A 163 -8.94 -2.08 7.75
C ARG A 163 -9.16 -1.75 6.28
N SER A 164 -10.30 -2.20 5.70
CA SER A 164 -10.63 -1.94 4.28
C SER A 164 -10.65 -0.45 3.93
N ALA A 165 -11.05 0.43 4.85
CA ALA A 165 -11.01 1.89 4.62
C ALA A 165 -9.55 2.38 4.56
N ILE A 166 -8.70 1.93 5.48
CA ILE A 166 -7.29 2.29 5.52
C ILE A 166 -6.53 1.74 4.30
N ASP A 167 -6.82 0.51 3.88
CA ASP A 167 -6.25 -0.08 2.65
C ASP A 167 -6.65 0.74 1.40
N LYS A 168 -7.81 1.41 1.41
CA LYS A 168 -8.31 2.21 0.29
C LYS A 168 -7.77 3.63 0.25
N VAL A 169 -7.75 4.34 1.39
CA VAL A 169 -7.41 5.78 1.42
C VAL A 169 -6.08 6.08 2.10
N GLY A 170 -5.44 5.09 2.72
CA GLY A 170 -4.22 5.27 3.50
C GLY A 170 -4.48 5.81 4.91
N GLY A 171 -3.47 6.42 5.51
CA GLY A 171 -3.50 6.91 6.89
C GLY A 171 -3.63 8.43 7.02
N PHE A 172 -3.11 8.95 8.13
CA PHE A 172 -3.10 10.38 8.44
C PHE A 172 -2.05 11.11 7.62
N ASP A 173 -2.40 12.27 7.05
CA ASP A 173 -1.52 12.97 6.13
C ASP A 173 -0.42 13.77 6.86
N PRO A 174 0.86 13.49 6.56
CA PRO A 174 1.98 14.24 7.12
C PRO A 174 1.99 15.75 6.82
N VAL A 175 1.18 16.20 5.86
CA VAL A 175 1.02 17.64 5.56
C VAL A 175 0.53 18.44 6.78
N TYR A 176 -0.18 17.78 7.71
CA TYR A 176 -0.64 18.39 8.96
C TYR A 176 0.45 18.48 10.05
N GLY A 177 1.69 18.05 9.75
CA GLY A 177 2.83 18.16 10.64
C GLY A 177 2.60 17.48 12.00
N ARG A 178 2.65 18.27 13.09
CA ARG A 178 2.48 17.75 14.45
C ARG A 178 1.01 17.52 14.86
N GLY A 179 0.04 17.90 14.03
CA GLY A 179 -1.38 17.65 14.26
C GLY A 179 -2.30 18.80 13.90
N MET A 180 -3.55 18.72 14.32
CA MET A 180 -4.69 19.57 13.96
C MET A 180 -5.23 19.28 12.56
N TYR A 181 -6.48 18.86 12.50
CA TYR A 181 -7.23 18.49 11.29
C TYR A 181 -6.83 17.16 10.61
N GLU A 182 -5.85 16.42 11.10
CA GLU A 182 -5.42 15.14 10.53
C GLU A 182 -6.52 14.06 10.57
N HIS A 183 -7.29 14.00 11.67
CA HIS A 183 -8.35 13.01 11.83
C HIS A 183 -9.62 13.36 11.05
N PRO A 184 -10.15 14.59 11.01
CA PRO A 184 -11.28 14.91 10.14
C PRO A 184 -10.90 14.86 8.65
N ASP A 185 -9.63 15.11 8.25
CA ASP A 185 -9.17 14.89 6.87
C ASP A 185 -9.26 13.42 6.46
N LEU A 186 -8.79 12.50 7.32
CA LEU A 186 -8.89 11.06 7.04
C LEU A 186 -10.34 10.61 6.94
N ALA A 187 -11.21 11.08 7.85
CA ALA A 187 -12.64 10.80 7.82
C ALA A 187 -13.30 11.29 6.52
N LEU A 188 -12.98 12.53 6.09
CA LEU A 188 -13.46 13.08 4.82
C LEU A 188 -12.97 12.28 3.62
N ARG A 189 -11.70 11.84 3.59
CA ARG A 189 -11.18 11.00 2.50
C ARG A 189 -11.91 9.66 2.41
N ILE A 190 -12.25 9.05 3.54
CA ILE A 190 -13.05 7.82 3.59
C ILE A 190 -14.46 8.09 3.02
N HIS A 191 -15.10 9.16 3.44
CA HIS A 191 -16.43 9.54 2.96
C HIS A 191 -16.43 9.90 1.47
N ASN A 192 -15.50 10.73 1.02
CA ASN A 192 -15.36 11.14 -0.38
C ASN A 192 -15.05 9.96 -1.31
N ALA A 193 -14.39 8.91 -0.80
CA ALA A 193 -14.18 7.66 -1.52
C ALA A 193 -15.45 6.78 -1.60
N GLY A 194 -16.59 7.24 -1.06
CA GLY A 194 -17.86 6.52 -1.07
C GLY A 194 -17.91 5.32 -0.13
N LEU A 195 -17.07 5.29 0.91
CA LEU A 195 -16.97 4.16 1.82
C LEU A 195 -17.86 4.29 3.06
N SER A 196 -18.22 5.50 3.47
CA SER A 196 -19.08 5.77 4.62
C SER A 196 -20.30 6.61 4.24
N THR A 197 -21.39 6.43 4.98
CA THR A 197 -22.63 7.19 4.79
C THR A 197 -22.45 8.64 5.24
N TRP A 198 -21.72 8.86 6.33
CA TRP A 198 -21.44 10.17 6.89
C TRP A 198 -19.94 10.41 7.00
N ALA A 199 -19.53 11.66 6.85
CA ALA A 199 -18.14 12.03 7.06
C ALA A 199 -17.73 11.88 8.53
N PHE A 200 -18.63 12.23 9.46
CA PHE A 200 -18.39 12.22 10.89
C PHE A 200 -19.57 11.60 11.63
N ALA A 201 -19.37 10.44 12.22
CA ALA A 201 -20.40 9.75 12.98
C ALA A 201 -19.82 9.02 14.19
N ASP A 202 -20.70 8.72 15.13
CA ASP A 202 -20.46 7.89 16.31
C ASP A 202 -21.61 6.91 16.48
N VAL A 203 -21.43 5.91 17.35
CA VAL A 203 -22.53 5.04 17.78
C VAL A 203 -23.41 5.73 18.81
N THR A 204 -24.71 5.53 18.73
CA THR A 204 -25.66 6.06 19.71
C THR A 204 -25.40 5.40 21.07
N GLY A 205 -25.29 6.20 22.14
CA GLY A 205 -25.03 5.72 23.50
C GLY A 205 -23.55 5.48 23.82
N SER A 206 -22.63 5.95 23.00
CA SER A 206 -21.19 5.84 23.20
C SER A 206 -20.71 6.42 24.54
N GLU A 207 -21.40 7.43 25.08
CA GLU A 207 -21.14 8.05 26.39
C GLU A 207 -21.28 7.07 27.57
N LYS A 208 -21.95 5.94 27.35
CA LYS A 208 -22.08 4.85 28.36
C LYS A 208 -20.99 3.79 28.21
N LEU A 209 -20.22 3.86 27.15
CA LEU A 209 -19.22 2.87 26.78
C LEU A 209 -17.79 3.39 26.96
N ILE A 210 -17.61 4.69 26.81
CA ILE A 210 -16.29 5.34 26.74
C ILE A 210 -16.27 6.55 27.67
N HIS A 211 -15.14 6.73 28.37
CA HIS A 211 -14.80 7.92 29.12
C HIS A 211 -13.67 8.70 28.46
N SER A 212 -13.77 10.03 28.47
CA SER A 212 -12.68 10.91 28.10
C SER A 212 -12.43 11.94 29.20
N MET A 213 -11.18 12.13 29.58
CA MET A 213 -10.79 13.15 30.53
C MET A 213 -11.11 14.57 30.03
N ASP A 214 -11.10 14.78 28.72
CA ASP A 214 -11.43 16.05 28.09
C ASP A 214 -12.86 16.52 28.40
N GLU A 215 -13.77 15.61 28.78
CA GLU A 215 -15.13 15.95 29.17
C GLU A 215 -15.22 16.48 30.65
N TYR A 216 -14.32 16.03 31.51
CA TYR A 216 -14.45 16.22 32.97
C TYR A 216 -13.29 16.96 33.60
N GLU A 217 -12.08 16.88 33.04
CA GLU A 217 -10.84 17.37 33.62
C GLU A 217 -10.06 18.26 32.64
N GLU A 218 -9.35 19.24 33.16
CA GLU A 218 -8.35 19.96 32.38
C GLU A 218 -7.09 19.11 32.23
N GLY A 219 -7.00 18.33 31.15
CA GLY A 219 -5.80 17.57 30.81
C GLY A 219 -4.63 18.51 30.46
N ALA A 220 -3.44 18.22 31.01
CA ALA A 220 -2.22 18.87 30.56
C ALA A 220 -1.98 18.52 29.09
N ARG A 221 -1.79 19.53 28.25
CA ARG A 221 -1.52 19.37 26.79
C ARG A 221 -0.02 19.37 26.55
N SER A 222 0.46 18.47 25.71
CA SER A 222 1.88 18.35 25.36
C SER A 222 2.40 19.49 24.49
N ILE A 223 1.49 20.15 23.74
CA ILE A 223 1.83 21.31 22.89
C ILE A 223 1.31 22.58 23.55
N PRO A 224 2.15 23.62 23.73
CA PRO A 224 1.72 24.91 24.28
C PRO A 224 0.57 25.53 23.47
N ARG A 225 -0.32 26.25 24.14
CA ARG A 225 -1.50 26.86 23.51
C ARG A 225 -1.19 27.75 22.30
N PRO A 226 -0.19 28.66 22.32
CA PRO A 226 0.12 29.51 21.17
C PRO A 226 0.57 28.70 19.94
N GLU A 227 1.38 27.66 20.15
CA GLU A 227 1.84 26.77 19.07
C GLU A 227 0.67 25.99 18.47
N ARG A 228 -0.23 25.49 19.31
CA ARG A 228 -1.43 24.76 18.88
C ARG A 228 -2.39 25.64 18.10
N GLU A 229 -2.59 26.91 18.52
CA GLU A 229 -3.42 27.89 17.79
C GLU A 229 -2.81 28.23 16.42
N ALA A 230 -1.47 28.35 16.33
CA ALA A 230 -0.77 28.58 15.08
C ALA A 230 -0.89 27.39 14.11
N LEU A 231 -0.71 26.17 14.63
CA LEU A 231 -0.92 24.93 13.85
C LEU A 231 -2.36 24.82 13.36
N ALA A 232 -3.33 25.07 14.23
CA ALA A 232 -4.74 25.01 13.87
C ALA A 232 -5.08 26.00 12.76
N LYS A 233 -4.57 27.24 12.85
CA LYS A 233 -4.79 28.27 11.81
C LYS A 233 -4.16 27.88 10.47
N ALA A 234 -2.94 27.37 10.47
CA ALA A 234 -2.24 26.95 9.24
C ALA A 234 -2.94 25.76 8.59
N ASN A 235 -3.28 24.75 9.39
CA ASN A 235 -3.86 23.50 8.90
C ASN A 235 -5.34 23.64 8.51
N ALA A 236 -6.07 24.61 9.07
CA ALA A 236 -7.45 24.92 8.67
C ALA A 236 -7.55 25.27 7.17
N VAL A 237 -6.55 25.95 6.62
CA VAL A 237 -6.52 26.30 5.19
C VAL A 237 -6.43 25.06 4.32
N ILE A 238 -5.51 24.14 4.67
CA ILE A 238 -5.32 22.86 3.95
C ILE A 238 -6.59 22.03 4.04
N TYR A 239 -7.13 21.91 5.24
CA TYR A 239 -8.35 21.13 5.48
C TYR A 239 -9.56 21.67 4.72
N SER A 240 -9.77 22.99 4.72
CA SER A 240 -10.88 23.63 4.00
C SER A 240 -10.77 23.40 2.49
N ASP A 241 -9.59 23.59 1.91
CA ASP A 241 -9.35 23.32 0.49
C ASP A 241 -9.69 21.87 0.11
N ARG A 242 -9.23 20.90 0.90
CA ARG A 242 -9.50 19.48 0.66
C ARG A 242 -10.96 19.09 0.81
N ARG A 243 -11.62 19.65 1.84
CA ARG A 243 -13.05 19.45 2.06
C ARG A 243 -13.86 19.95 0.86
N ASP A 244 -13.55 21.16 0.41
CA ASP A 244 -14.31 21.85 -0.64
C ASP A 244 -14.05 21.23 -2.03
N ASN A 245 -12.90 20.60 -2.24
CA ASN A 245 -12.50 19.93 -3.49
C ASN A 245 -12.69 18.40 -3.50
N GLY A 246 -13.26 17.82 -2.46
CA GLY A 246 -13.55 16.38 -2.42
C GLY A 246 -12.30 15.48 -2.50
N TYR A 247 -11.23 15.84 -1.79
CA TYR A 247 -9.95 15.13 -1.83
C TYR A 247 -10.05 13.66 -1.41
N THR A 248 -9.49 12.74 -2.24
CA THR A 248 -9.58 11.29 -2.05
C THR A 248 -8.24 10.55 -2.24
N ALA A 249 -7.14 11.27 -2.44
CA ALA A 249 -5.87 10.64 -2.72
C ALA A 249 -5.42 9.71 -1.58
N TYR A 250 -4.80 8.58 -1.95
CA TYR A 250 -4.19 7.67 -0.99
C TYR A 250 -3.01 8.33 -0.29
N VAL A 251 -3.00 8.28 1.05
CA VAL A 251 -1.90 8.81 1.86
C VAL A 251 -1.16 7.66 2.55
N PRO A 252 0.11 7.42 2.21
CA PRO A 252 0.90 6.38 2.85
C PRO A 252 1.08 6.64 4.35
N PHE A 253 0.77 5.65 5.19
CA PHE A 253 0.96 5.71 6.64
C PHE A 253 2.20 4.93 7.11
N ARG A 254 2.79 4.12 6.22
CA ARG A 254 4.06 3.42 6.44
C ARG A 254 5.21 4.19 5.80
N LYS A 255 6.42 4.01 6.34
CA LYS A 255 7.63 4.49 5.68
C LYS A 255 7.70 3.89 4.28
N GLN A 256 7.65 4.75 3.27
CA GLN A 256 7.78 4.30 1.90
C GLN A 256 9.16 3.72 1.63
N ARG A 257 9.20 2.58 0.96
CA ARG A 257 10.40 1.87 0.54
C ARG A 257 10.44 1.77 -0.98
N ASN A 258 11.59 1.44 -1.51
CA ASN A 258 11.74 1.05 -2.91
C ASN A 258 11.87 -0.46 -2.98
N VAL A 259 11.55 -1.05 -4.13
CA VAL A 259 11.69 -2.49 -4.34
C VAL A 259 12.19 -2.81 -5.74
N VAL A 260 13.04 -3.83 -5.82
CA VAL A 260 13.38 -4.50 -7.09
C VAL A 260 12.77 -5.91 -7.03
N ILE A 261 11.94 -6.22 -8.01
CA ILE A 261 11.19 -7.46 -8.09
C ILE A 261 11.68 -8.28 -9.27
N THR A 262 11.92 -9.57 -9.04
CA THR A 262 12.09 -10.55 -10.11
C THR A 262 11.08 -11.68 -9.97
N ALA A 263 10.75 -12.32 -11.07
CA ALA A 263 9.93 -13.54 -11.08
C ALA A 263 10.76 -14.72 -11.59
N LEU A 264 10.82 -15.78 -10.81
CA LEU A 264 11.47 -17.06 -11.16
C LEU A 264 10.39 -18.15 -11.19
N LEU A 265 9.74 -18.29 -12.35
CA LEU A 265 8.63 -19.23 -12.58
C LEU A 265 9.16 -20.43 -13.36
N THR A 266 9.29 -21.57 -12.70
CA THR A 266 9.95 -22.78 -13.20
C THR A 266 9.03 -23.99 -13.25
N SER A 267 7.77 -23.87 -12.82
CA SER A 267 6.77 -24.94 -12.88
C SER A 267 6.36 -25.37 -14.30
N GLN A 268 6.73 -24.57 -15.31
CA GLN A 268 6.50 -24.85 -16.73
C GLN A 268 7.80 -24.76 -17.51
N ASP A 269 7.81 -25.37 -18.70
CA ASP A 269 8.92 -25.21 -19.63
C ASP A 269 9.05 -23.76 -20.11
N ASP A 270 10.29 -23.28 -20.25
CA ASP A 270 10.55 -22.01 -20.91
C ASP A 270 10.05 -22.07 -22.37
N PRO A 271 9.08 -21.23 -22.77
CA PRO A 271 8.49 -21.33 -24.10
C PRO A 271 9.47 -21.08 -25.26
N GLN A 272 10.56 -20.34 -25.01
CA GLN A 272 11.58 -20.07 -26.03
C GLN A 272 12.61 -21.20 -26.12
N ARG A 273 13.03 -21.71 -24.95
CA ARG A 273 14.08 -22.75 -24.87
C ARG A 273 13.53 -24.16 -24.91
N GLN A 274 12.22 -24.32 -24.67
CA GLN A 274 11.52 -25.62 -24.58
C GLN A 274 12.16 -26.58 -23.57
N VAL A 275 12.72 -26.02 -22.49
CA VAL A 275 13.38 -26.74 -21.41
C VAL A 275 12.87 -26.22 -20.08
N ARG A 276 12.58 -27.14 -19.16
CA ARG A 276 12.23 -26.78 -17.80
C ARG A 276 13.49 -26.40 -17.02
N MET A 277 13.47 -25.20 -16.47
CA MET A 277 14.54 -24.71 -15.62
C MET A 277 14.35 -25.29 -14.20
N LYS A 278 15.40 -25.81 -13.61
CA LYS A 278 15.35 -26.21 -12.19
C LYS A 278 15.48 -24.98 -11.31
N ALA A 279 14.49 -24.75 -10.43
CA ALA A 279 14.53 -23.67 -9.46
C ALA A 279 15.75 -23.80 -8.55
N SER A 280 16.53 -22.73 -8.44
CA SER A 280 17.71 -22.66 -7.57
C SER A 280 18.02 -21.21 -7.23
N PRO A 281 18.33 -20.90 -5.95
CA PRO A 281 18.70 -19.54 -5.54
C PRO A 281 19.97 -19.02 -6.21
N GLU A 282 20.87 -19.92 -6.62
CA GLU A 282 22.13 -19.59 -7.30
C GLU A 282 21.90 -18.90 -8.64
N LEU A 283 20.81 -19.22 -9.34
CA LEU A 283 20.45 -18.61 -10.63
C LEU A 283 20.31 -17.08 -10.55
N ILE A 284 19.88 -16.59 -9.41
CA ILE A 284 19.56 -15.18 -9.17
C ILE A 284 20.35 -14.56 -8.02
N GLN A 285 21.38 -15.27 -7.51
CA GLN A 285 22.20 -14.78 -6.39
C GLN A 285 22.95 -13.49 -6.75
N GLY A 286 23.50 -13.39 -7.97
CA GLY A 286 24.18 -12.20 -8.46
C GLY A 286 23.25 -10.98 -8.49
N TRP A 287 22.03 -11.18 -8.98
CA TRP A 287 20.97 -10.17 -8.95
C TRP A 287 20.67 -9.73 -7.50
N ALA A 288 20.35 -10.67 -6.61
CA ALA A 288 19.96 -10.37 -5.22
C ALA A 288 21.03 -9.55 -4.48
N THR A 289 22.31 -9.93 -4.63
CA THR A 289 23.42 -9.23 -3.98
C THR A 289 23.77 -7.91 -4.63
N SER A 290 23.32 -7.63 -5.83
CA SER A 290 23.53 -6.35 -6.53
C SER A 290 22.60 -5.24 -6.06
N ILE A 291 21.42 -5.57 -5.50
CA ILE A 291 20.39 -4.58 -5.14
C ILE A 291 20.83 -3.71 -3.97
N ARG A 292 20.62 -2.39 -4.09
CA ARG A 292 20.97 -1.37 -3.10
C ARG A 292 19.85 -0.33 -2.98
N GLY A 293 19.65 0.20 -1.77
CA GLY A 293 18.66 1.24 -1.48
C GLY A 293 17.21 0.81 -1.69
N ALA A 294 16.97 -0.51 -1.73
CA ALA A 294 15.65 -1.12 -1.94
C ALA A 294 15.60 -2.53 -1.36
N ASP A 295 14.39 -3.02 -1.13
CA ASP A 295 14.15 -4.43 -0.89
C ASP A 295 14.32 -5.21 -2.20
N ALA A 296 14.93 -6.39 -2.14
CA ALA A 296 14.98 -7.33 -3.25
C ALA A 296 13.94 -8.43 -3.02
N VAL A 297 13.03 -8.63 -3.98
CA VAL A 297 11.93 -9.58 -3.84
C VAL A 297 11.88 -10.55 -5.02
N VAL A 298 11.81 -11.83 -4.70
CA VAL A 298 11.66 -12.92 -5.66
C VAL A 298 10.26 -13.48 -5.58
N LEU A 299 9.51 -13.40 -6.68
CA LEU A 299 8.23 -14.10 -6.85
C LEU A 299 8.50 -15.44 -7.51
N ALA A 300 8.29 -16.55 -6.79
CA ALA A 300 8.61 -17.86 -7.33
C ALA A 300 7.57 -18.93 -6.99
N ASP A 301 7.36 -19.85 -7.94
CA ASP A 301 6.42 -20.97 -7.78
C ASP A 301 7.09 -22.20 -7.16
N GLU A 302 8.31 -22.57 -7.55
CA GLU A 302 9.00 -23.77 -7.10
C GLU A 302 10.25 -23.52 -6.23
N LEU A 303 10.71 -22.28 -6.09
CA LEU A 303 11.89 -21.97 -5.27
C LEU A 303 11.56 -22.07 -3.78
N ASP A 304 12.30 -22.89 -3.02
CA ASP A 304 12.01 -23.13 -1.59
C ASP A 304 12.83 -22.25 -0.64
N THR A 305 13.95 -21.74 -1.12
CA THR A 305 14.86 -20.93 -0.31
C THR A 305 15.21 -19.65 -1.05
N ALA A 306 15.10 -18.51 -0.36
CA ALA A 306 15.50 -17.22 -0.91
C ALA A 306 17.02 -17.17 -1.18
N PRO A 307 17.48 -16.47 -2.23
CA PRO A 307 18.89 -16.11 -2.35
C PRO A 307 19.26 -15.14 -1.22
N LYS A 308 20.53 -15.14 -0.82
CA LYS A 308 21.00 -14.24 0.23
C LYS A 308 20.81 -12.79 -0.20
N GLY A 309 20.12 -12.01 0.64
CA GLY A 309 19.86 -10.58 0.40
C GLY A 309 18.56 -10.29 -0.31
N ALA A 310 17.69 -11.28 -0.51
CA ALA A 310 16.35 -11.07 -1.04
C ALA A 310 15.29 -11.82 -0.22
N ASP A 311 14.06 -11.33 -0.29
CA ASP A 311 12.88 -11.98 0.27
C ASP A 311 12.20 -12.86 -0.79
N LEU A 312 11.76 -14.05 -0.38
CA LEU A 312 11.02 -14.97 -1.23
C LEU A 312 9.52 -14.85 -0.97
N PHE A 313 8.77 -14.59 -2.02
CA PHE A 313 7.31 -14.62 -2.00
C PHE A 313 6.82 -15.77 -2.90
N LYS A 314 6.21 -16.76 -2.30
CA LYS A 314 5.65 -17.92 -3.02
C LYS A 314 4.41 -17.51 -3.80
N VAL A 315 4.36 -17.91 -5.07
CA VAL A 315 3.22 -17.70 -5.94
C VAL A 315 2.68 -19.03 -6.47
N SER A 316 1.39 -19.10 -6.77
CA SER A 316 0.80 -20.29 -7.35
C SER A 316 1.10 -20.35 -8.85
N PRO A 317 1.40 -21.54 -9.41
CA PRO A 317 1.51 -21.71 -10.86
C PRO A 317 0.23 -21.28 -11.59
N LEU A 318 0.39 -20.66 -12.75
CA LEU A 318 -0.71 -20.24 -13.61
C LEU A 318 -0.67 -21.03 -14.93
N SER A 319 -1.81 -21.17 -15.57
CA SER A 319 -1.90 -21.86 -16.88
C SER A 319 -1.40 -21.02 -18.07
N MET A 320 -1.05 -19.76 -17.84
CA MET A 320 -0.48 -18.88 -18.87
C MET A 320 1.05 -19.02 -18.95
N SER A 321 1.63 -18.62 -20.10
CA SER A 321 3.09 -18.58 -20.26
C SER A 321 3.77 -17.85 -19.10
N PRO A 322 4.92 -18.33 -18.60
CA PRO A 322 5.69 -17.70 -17.53
C PRO A 322 6.04 -16.22 -17.82
N TYR A 323 6.24 -15.87 -19.09
CA TYR A 323 6.49 -14.50 -19.52
C TYR A 323 5.31 -13.55 -19.25
N PHE A 324 4.07 -14.02 -19.35
CA PHE A 324 2.89 -13.24 -19.00
C PHE A 324 2.52 -13.40 -17.52
N ALA A 325 2.69 -14.60 -16.97
CA ALA A 325 2.37 -14.89 -15.57
C ALA A 325 3.13 -13.98 -14.60
N ARG A 326 4.40 -13.64 -14.90
CA ARG A 326 5.21 -12.71 -14.09
C ARG A 326 4.52 -11.37 -13.87
N TRP A 327 3.86 -10.82 -14.88
CA TRP A 327 3.20 -9.51 -14.78
C TRP A 327 1.95 -9.56 -13.90
N LEU A 328 1.20 -10.68 -13.93
CA LEU A 328 0.07 -10.86 -13.03
C LEU A 328 0.52 -10.99 -11.57
N HIS A 329 1.58 -11.76 -11.31
CA HIS A 329 2.15 -11.90 -9.98
C HIS A 329 2.74 -10.58 -9.46
N ILE A 330 3.46 -9.83 -10.30
CA ILE A 330 3.97 -8.49 -9.96
C ILE A 330 2.81 -7.55 -9.62
N TYR A 331 1.76 -7.52 -10.43
CA TYR A 331 0.58 -6.70 -10.17
C TYR A 331 -0.08 -7.06 -8.83
N GLN A 332 -0.29 -8.36 -8.56
CA GLN A 332 -0.88 -8.84 -7.32
C GLN A 332 -0.02 -8.50 -6.10
N TYR A 333 1.29 -8.71 -6.22
CA TYR A 333 2.25 -8.37 -5.17
C TYR A 333 2.23 -6.87 -4.85
N LEU A 334 2.36 -6.01 -5.84
CA LEU A 334 2.34 -4.56 -5.64
C LEU A 334 0.99 -4.06 -5.12
N ARG A 335 -0.11 -4.70 -5.50
CA ARG A 335 -1.43 -4.38 -4.96
C ARG A 335 -1.52 -4.67 -3.45
N ALA A 336 -0.89 -5.74 -2.99
CA ALA A 336 -0.84 -6.13 -1.58
C ALA A 336 0.17 -5.33 -0.75
N HIS A 337 1.13 -4.63 -1.41
CA HIS A 337 2.25 -3.92 -0.78
C HIS A 337 2.27 -2.42 -1.11
N PRO A 338 1.34 -1.63 -0.55
CA PRO A 338 1.23 -0.18 -0.82
C PRO A 338 2.39 0.65 -0.24
N GLU A 339 3.23 0.07 0.61
CA GLU A 339 4.41 0.72 1.19
C GLU A 339 5.52 0.98 0.17
N TYR A 340 5.51 0.35 -0.99
CA TYR A 340 6.50 0.59 -2.02
C TYR A 340 6.18 1.81 -2.87
N ARG A 341 7.17 2.68 -3.09
CA ARG A 341 7.06 3.92 -3.85
C ARG A 341 7.62 3.81 -5.25
N LEU A 342 8.89 3.45 -5.36
CA LEU A 342 9.58 3.28 -6.63
C LEU A 342 9.90 1.80 -6.83
N ILE A 343 9.60 1.33 -8.01
CA ILE A 343 9.64 -0.09 -8.36
C ILE A 343 10.60 -0.29 -9.52
N TRP A 344 11.35 -1.37 -9.49
CA TRP A 344 11.97 -1.97 -10.66
C TRP A 344 11.54 -3.43 -10.77
N CYS A 345 11.08 -3.84 -11.94
CA CYS A 345 10.85 -5.23 -12.32
C CYS A 345 11.98 -5.62 -13.26
N THR A 346 12.75 -6.66 -12.93
CA THR A 346 13.94 -7.04 -13.67
C THR A 346 14.03 -8.56 -13.86
N ASP A 347 14.67 -9.01 -14.92
CA ASP A 347 15.03 -10.41 -15.08
C ASP A 347 16.17 -10.76 -14.11
N GLY A 348 15.91 -11.66 -13.16
CA GLY A 348 16.87 -11.99 -12.10
C GLY A 348 18.10 -12.75 -12.58
N THR A 349 18.03 -13.41 -13.73
CA THR A 349 19.17 -14.16 -14.32
C THR A 349 20.12 -13.26 -15.11
N ASP A 350 19.58 -12.18 -15.73
CA ASP A 350 20.28 -11.42 -16.77
C ASP A 350 20.57 -9.97 -16.38
N VAL A 351 19.98 -9.48 -15.26
CA VAL A 351 20.09 -8.08 -14.86
C VAL A 351 20.78 -7.96 -13.49
N GLU A 352 21.68 -7.02 -13.37
CA GLU A 352 22.34 -6.65 -12.10
C GLU A 352 22.30 -5.14 -11.92
N MET A 353 22.05 -4.66 -10.68
CA MET A 353 22.12 -3.24 -10.36
C MET A 353 23.59 -2.81 -10.25
N LEU A 354 24.00 -1.82 -11.04
CA LEU A 354 25.31 -1.20 -10.99
C LEU A 354 25.32 0.03 -10.09
N ARG A 355 24.23 0.81 -10.11
CA ARG A 355 24.04 2.05 -9.35
C ARG A 355 22.61 2.18 -8.89
N GLU A 356 22.41 2.89 -7.79
CA GLU A 356 21.09 3.22 -7.28
C GLU A 356 20.38 4.23 -8.19
N PRO A 357 19.21 3.93 -8.74
CA PRO A 357 18.47 4.84 -9.61
C PRO A 357 17.60 5.84 -8.84
N TRP A 358 17.35 5.60 -7.56
CA TRP A 358 16.22 6.14 -6.80
C TRP A 358 16.15 7.67 -6.76
N ALA A 359 17.28 8.35 -6.58
CA ALA A 359 17.35 9.80 -6.52
C ALA A 359 17.22 10.49 -7.87
N GLU A 360 17.42 9.74 -8.96
CA GLU A 360 17.44 10.26 -10.32
C GLU A 360 16.16 9.94 -11.10
N MET A 361 15.32 9.06 -10.56
CA MET A 361 14.01 8.73 -11.14
C MET A 361 13.06 9.92 -11.01
N GLN A 362 12.50 10.34 -12.12
CA GLN A 362 11.60 11.49 -12.20
C GLN A 362 10.14 11.05 -12.00
N PRO A 363 9.32 11.81 -11.27
CA PRO A 363 7.89 11.55 -11.14
C PRO A 363 7.20 11.44 -12.50
N GLY A 364 6.31 10.45 -12.63
CA GLY A 364 5.51 10.25 -13.83
C GLY A 364 6.27 9.67 -15.04
N LYS A 365 7.54 9.30 -14.89
CA LYS A 365 8.31 8.60 -15.93
C LYS A 365 8.28 7.09 -15.72
N ILE A 366 8.29 6.37 -16.84
CA ILE A 366 8.45 4.92 -16.93
C ILE A 366 9.79 4.62 -17.60
N TYR A 367 10.59 3.82 -16.98
CA TYR A 367 11.92 3.43 -17.46
C TYR A 367 11.88 2.01 -17.97
N VAL A 368 12.33 1.78 -19.20
CA VAL A 368 12.25 0.46 -19.85
C VAL A 368 13.57 0.07 -20.46
N GLY A 369 13.82 -1.24 -20.56
CA GLY A 369 14.91 -1.80 -21.32
C GLY A 369 14.71 -1.59 -22.83
N SER A 370 15.81 -1.59 -23.56
CA SER A 370 15.80 -1.57 -25.03
C SER A 370 16.92 -2.43 -25.59
N GLU A 371 16.75 -2.87 -26.83
CA GLU A 371 17.79 -3.57 -27.59
C GLU A 371 18.39 -2.64 -28.63
N HIS A 372 19.53 -3.01 -29.17
CA HIS A 372 20.14 -2.33 -30.32
C HIS A 372 19.50 -2.71 -31.66
N LYS A 373 18.43 -3.48 -31.63
CA LYS A 373 17.58 -3.88 -32.77
C LYS A 373 16.34 -3.00 -32.85
N THR A 374 15.61 -3.10 -33.94
CA THR A 374 14.30 -2.48 -34.15
C THR A 374 13.19 -3.54 -34.17
N TYR A 375 11.93 -3.10 -34.24
CA TYR A 375 10.80 -4.01 -34.41
C TYR A 375 10.82 -4.72 -35.79
N ALA A 376 11.69 -4.35 -36.73
CA ALA A 376 11.91 -5.08 -37.97
C ALA A 376 12.57 -6.45 -37.79
N ASP A 377 13.13 -6.75 -36.61
CA ASP A 377 13.84 -8.00 -36.34
C ASP A 377 12.93 -9.21 -36.60
N GLU A 378 13.48 -10.22 -37.31
CA GLU A 378 12.75 -11.41 -37.71
C GLU A 378 12.23 -12.22 -36.50
N TRP A 379 12.93 -12.15 -35.35
CA TRP A 379 12.47 -12.79 -34.15
C TRP A 379 11.13 -12.21 -33.68
N MET A 380 10.91 -10.88 -33.80
CA MET A 380 9.63 -10.25 -33.47
C MET A 380 8.51 -10.79 -34.35
N LYS A 381 8.72 -10.90 -35.63
CA LYS A 381 7.72 -11.41 -36.60
C LYS A 381 7.42 -12.89 -36.40
N SER A 382 8.44 -13.70 -36.07
CA SER A 382 8.30 -15.15 -35.88
C SER A 382 7.68 -15.55 -34.55
N ASN A 383 7.73 -14.70 -33.50
CA ASN A 383 7.23 -15.01 -32.18
C ASN A 383 5.95 -14.25 -31.81
N HIS A 384 5.47 -13.32 -32.66
CA HIS A 384 4.28 -12.53 -32.39
C HIS A 384 3.32 -12.62 -33.57
N HIS A 385 2.31 -13.47 -33.43
CA HIS A 385 1.33 -13.74 -34.47
C HIS A 385 0.00 -13.06 -34.15
N GLY A 386 -0.82 -12.84 -35.16
CA GLY A 386 -2.12 -12.20 -35.06
C GLY A 386 -2.08 -10.73 -35.49
N LYS A 387 -3.27 -10.29 -35.93
CA LYS A 387 -3.43 -8.97 -36.57
C LYS A 387 -2.91 -7.81 -35.71
N ALA A 388 -3.23 -7.83 -34.40
CA ALA A 388 -2.84 -6.75 -33.48
C ALA A 388 -1.31 -6.60 -33.36
N TYR A 389 -0.57 -7.70 -33.32
CA TYR A 389 0.90 -7.64 -33.27
C TYR A 389 1.50 -7.25 -34.63
N SER A 390 0.98 -7.78 -35.74
CA SER A 390 1.46 -7.42 -37.07
C SER A 390 1.29 -5.93 -37.34
N GLU A 391 0.11 -5.38 -37.08
CA GLU A 391 -0.16 -3.94 -37.22
C GLU A 391 0.75 -3.08 -36.33
N PHE A 392 0.99 -3.54 -35.11
CA PHE A 392 1.89 -2.84 -34.17
C PHE A 392 3.34 -2.86 -34.64
N ILE A 393 3.84 -4.01 -35.07
CA ILE A 393 5.21 -4.17 -35.59
C ILE A 393 5.40 -3.32 -36.85
N GLU A 394 4.48 -3.37 -37.82
CA GLU A 394 4.55 -2.56 -39.06
C GLU A 394 4.57 -1.06 -38.76
N LYS A 395 3.72 -0.62 -37.85
CA LYS A 395 3.63 0.80 -37.43
C LYS A 395 4.91 1.33 -36.79
N HIS A 396 5.65 0.48 -36.09
CA HIS A 396 6.84 0.85 -35.30
C HIS A 396 8.13 0.22 -35.82
N ILE A 397 8.15 -0.22 -37.09
CA ILE A 397 9.18 -1.09 -37.67
C ILE A 397 10.61 -0.57 -37.50
N ASP A 398 10.81 0.74 -37.65
CA ASP A 398 12.12 1.41 -37.55
C ASP A 398 12.47 1.87 -36.13
N GLU A 399 11.57 1.67 -35.16
CA GLU A 399 11.81 2.10 -33.79
C GLU A 399 12.60 1.06 -32.99
N PRO A 400 13.40 1.49 -31.99
CA PRO A 400 14.13 0.57 -31.11
C PRO A 400 13.21 -0.45 -30.45
N LEU A 401 13.60 -1.71 -30.48
CA LEU A 401 12.91 -2.80 -29.81
C LEU A 401 13.04 -2.63 -28.29
N LEU A 402 11.93 -2.54 -27.59
CA LEU A 402 11.92 -2.48 -26.14
C LEU A 402 12.06 -3.88 -25.53
N ASN A 403 12.80 -3.97 -24.44
CA ASN A 403 13.11 -5.24 -23.77
C ASN A 403 12.38 -5.34 -22.43
N ALA A 404 11.62 -6.41 -22.26
CA ALA A 404 10.78 -6.67 -21.10
C ALA A 404 11.56 -7.11 -19.84
N GLY A 405 12.87 -7.26 -19.92
CA GLY A 405 13.75 -7.58 -18.79
C GLY A 405 14.00 -6.43 -17.83
N LEU A 406 13.53 -5.23 -18.14
CA LEU A 406 13.65 -4.03 -17.31
C LEU A 406 12.43 -3.13 -17.42
N LEU A 407 11.76 -2.89 -16.29
CA LEU A 407 10.68 -1.91 -16.16
C LEU A 407 10.81 -1.20 -14.81
N GLY A 408 10.89 0.13 -14.81
CA GLY A 408 10.95 0.94 -13.60
C GLY A 408 9.96 2.10 -13.63
N GLY A 409 9.49 2.55 -12.45
CA GLY A 409 8.57 3.66 -12.33
C GLY A 409 8.01 3.82 -10.92
N SER A 410 6.99 4.68 -10.77
CA SER A 410 6.18 4.67 -9.56
C SER A 410 5.38 3.36 -9.45
N ARG A 411 4.99 3.01 -8.22
CA ARG A 411 4.16 1.81 -7.98
C ARG A 411 2.92 1.78 -8.88
N ASP A 412 2.19 2.88 -8.94
CA ASP A 412 0.93 2.95 -9.69
C ASP A 412 1.18 2.85 -11.20
N ASP A 413 2.23 3.49 -11.71
CA ASP A 413 2.63 3.40 -13.12
C ASP A 413 3.04 1.98 -13.52
N VAL A 414 3.83 1.30 -12.67
CA VAL A 414 4.24 -0.10 -12.92
C VAL A 414 3.04 -1.05 -12.85
N MET A 415 2.13 -0.85 -11.91
CA MET A 415 0.89 -1.62 -11.83
C MET A 415 0.02 -1.42 -13.08
N GLU A 416 -0.13 -0.18 -13.54
CA GLU A 416 -0.87 0.10 -14.76
C GLU A 416 -0.21 -0.54 -15.98
N PHE A 417 1.11 -0.48 -16.07
CA PHE A 417 1.86 -1.10 -17.15
C PHE A 417 1.66 -2.63 -17.18
N ALA A 418 1.81 -3.29 -16.02
CA ALA A 418 1.56 -4.72 -15.88
C ALA A 418 0.11 -5.08 -16.25
N HIS A 419 -0.87 -4.30 -15.79
CA HIS A 419 -2.28 -4.48 -16.15
C HIS A 419 -2.53 -4.39 -17.65
N ARG A 420 -1.86 -3.48 -18.37
CA ARG A 420 -1.98 -3.36 -19.83
C ARG A 420 -1.43 -4.59 -20.55
N ILE A 421 -0.30 -5.17 -20.09
CA ILE A 421 0.23 -6.42 -20.63
C ILE A 421 -0.75 -7.58 -20.40
N ILE A 422 -1.28 -7.70 -19.18
CA ILE A 422 -2.25 -8.75 -18.82
C ILE A 422 -3.53 -8.61 -19.65
N ARG A 423 -4.03 -7.39 -19.81
CA ARG A 423 -5.21 -7.12 -20.64
C ARG A 423 -4.96 -7.53 -22.10
N GLN A 424 -3.80 -7.23 -22.65
CA GLN A 424 -3.44 -7.61 -24.02
C GLN A 424 -3.41 -9.13 -24.20
N TYR A 425 -2.83 -9.85 -23.23
CA TYR A 425 -2.86 -11.32 -23.23
C TYR A 425 -4.30 -11.85 -23.31
N TYR A 426 -5.18 -11.43 -22.43
CA TYR A 426 -6.57 -11.92 -22.41
C TYR A 426 -7.39 -11.51 -23.63
N LEU A 427 -7.12 -10.38 -24.23
CA LEU A 427 -7.77 -9.98 -25.48
C LEU A 427 -7.39 -10.93 -26.62
N ILE A 428 -6.13 -11.27 -26.75
CA ILE A 428 -5.65 -12.20 -27.79
C ILE A 428 -6.16 -13.62 -27.54
N GLU A 429 -6.08 -14.10 -26.29
CA GLU A 429 -6.67 -15.38 -25.90
C GLU A 429 -8.19 -15.45 -26.21
N SER A 430 -8.92 -14.39 -25.93
CA SER A 430 -10.34 -14.27 -26.24
C SER A 430 -10.60 -14.37 -27.75
N HIS A 431 -9.84 -13.67 -28.58
CA HIS A 431 -9.98 -13.74 -30.04
C HIS A 431 -9.70 -15.13 -30.57
N HIS A 432 -8.66 -15.78 -30.04
CA HIS A 432 -8.33 -17.16 -30.39
C HIS A 432 -9.45 -18.14 -29.98
N PHE A 433 -9.94 -18.02 -28.75
CA PHE A 433 -11.03 -18.87 -28.25
C PHE A 433 -12.30 -18.77 -29.12
N TRP A 434 -12.67 -17.56 -29.52
CA TRP A 434 -13.84 -17.32 -30.39
C TRP A 434 -13.54 -17.56 -31.89
N ARG A 435 -12.36 -18.08 -32.22
CA ARG A 435 -11.94 -18.32 -33.62
C ARG A 435 -11.99 -17.07 -34.52
N MET A 436 -11.83 -15.91 -33.91
CA MET A 436 -11.72 -14.63 -34.65
C MET A 436 -10.35 -14.48 -35.31
N GLU A 437 -9.32 -15.14 -34.76
CA GLU A 437 -7.99 -15.24 -35.31
C GLU A 437 -7.52 -16.70 -35.30
N THR A 438 -6.82 -17.13 -36.33
CA THR A 438 -6.28 -18.49 -36.47
C THR A 438 -4.89 -18.66 -35.84
N ALA A 439 -4.23 -17.55 -35.54
CA ALA A 439 -2.90 -17.54 -34.97
C ALA A 439 -2.95 -17.83 -33.44
N ARG A 440 -1.99 -18.63 -32.96
CA ARG A 440 -1.85 -18.86 -31.52
C ARG A 440 -1.35 -17.58 -30.85
N PRO A 441 -1.75 -17.32 -29.59
CA PRO A 441 -1.20 -16.23 -28.81
C PRO A 441 0.32 -16.28 -28.75
N ALA A 442 0.96 -15.12 -28.66
CA ALA A 442 2.39 -15.06 -28.44
C ALA A 442 2.74 -15.73 -27.10
N LEU A 443 3.72 -16.61 -27.10
CA LEU A 443 4.22 -17.25 -25.88
C LEU A 443 5.14 -16.34 -25.08
N VAL A 444 5.60 -15.23 -25.70
CA VAL A 444 6.53 -14.24 -25.16
C VAL A 444 5.86 -12.88 -25.08
N ASP A 445 6.24 -12.07 -24.12
CA ASP A 445 5.56 -10.82 -23.77
C ASP A 445 6.10 -9.56 -24.44
N MET A 446 7.19 -9.64 -25.22
CA MET A 446 7.85 -8.46 -25.82
C MET A 446 6.91 -7.59 -26.66
N GLY A 447 6.02 -8.19 -27.45
CA GLY A 447 5.02 -7.45 -28.24
C GLY A 447 4.02 -6.71 -27.35
N ALA A 448 3.44 -7.39 -26.37
CA ALA A 448 2.53 -6.78 -25.41
C ALA A 448 3.22 -5.71 -24.56
N PHE A 449 4.48 -5.93 -24.18
CA PHE A 449 5.32 -4.96 -23.49
C PHE A 449 5.54 -3.69 -24.32
N GLY A 450 5.89 -3.85 -25.59
CA GLY A 450 6.04 -2.72 -26.52
C GLY A 450 4.74 -1.92 -26.69
N MET A 451 3.61 -2.60 -26.87
CA MET A 451 2.28 -1.97 -26.96
C MET A 451 1.93 -1.21 -25.67
N ALA A 452 2.18 -1.81 -24.51
CA ALA A 452 1.99 -1.15 -23.23
C ALA A 452 2.88 0.11 -23.11
N ALA A 453 4.17 0.01 -23.39
CA ALA A 453 5.10 1.13 -23.35
C ALA A 453 4.66 2.29 -24.26
N LYS A 454 4.31 2.01 -25.51
CA LYS A 454 3.85 3.04 -26.46
C LYS A 454 2.59 3.79 -25.97
N SER A 455 1.75 3.16 -25.19
CA SER A 455 0.56 3.80 -24.62
C SER A 455 0.88 4.83 -23.51
N PHE A 456 2.10 4.83 -22.96
CA PHE A 456 2.59 5.84 -22.03
C PHE A 456 3.23 7.04 -22.75
N GLY A 457 3.45 6.98 -24.08
CA GLY A 457 3.91 8.09 -24.90
C GLY A 457 5.26 8.67 -24.42
N ASN A 458 5.32 9.99 -24.27
CA ASN A 458 6.54 10.71 -23.86
C ASN A 458 6.97 10.47 -22.39
N ARG A 459 6.23 9.69 -21.65
CA ARG A 459 6.59 9.27 -20.28
C ARG A 459 7.64 8.16 -20.28
N VAL A 460 7.80 7.43 -21.40
CA VAL A 460 8.77 6.34 -21.53
C VAL A 460 10.18 6.87 -21.69
N VAL A 461 11.09 6.35 -20.87
CA VAL A 461 12.52 6.66 -20.88
C VAL A 461 13.30 5.36 -21.09
N THR A 462 14.22 5.36 -22.03
CA THR A 462 15.16 4.27 -22.28
C THR A 462 16.55 4.83 -22.59
N GLY A 463 17.52 3.99 -22.75
CA GLY A 463 18.87 4.38 -23.17
C GLY A 463 19.98 4.09 -22.17
N PRO A 464 21.19 4.61 -22.41
CA PRO A 464 22.42 4.15 -21.75
C PRO A 464 22.46 4.43 -20.23
N LYS A 465 21.65 5.37 -19.73
CA LYS A 465 21.51 5.61 -18.30
C LYS A 465 20.69 4.53 -17.60
N VAL A 466 19.70 3.98 -18.29
CA VAL A 466 18.83 2.94 -17.72
C VAL A 466 19.58 1.62 -17.60
N HIS A 467 20.20 1.19 -18.69
CA HIS A 467 20.94 -0.09 -18.73
C HIS A 467 22.10 -0.07 -19.72
N THR A 468 23.04 -1.00 -19.55
CA THR A 468 24.10 -1.28 -20.53
C THR A 468 23.51 -1.81 -21.83
N ILE A 469 24.28 -1.78 -22.90
CA ILE A 469 23.83 -2.40 -24.17
C ILE A 469 23.64 -3.91 -23.95
N PHE A 470 22.46 -4.39 -24.27
CA PHE A 470 22.06 -5.79 -24.12
C PHE A 470 22.95 -6.74 -24.95
N LYS A 471 23.33 -7.86 -24.36
CA LYS A 471 24.25 -8.86 -24.97
C LYS A 471 25.62 -8.32 -25.39
N THR A 472 26.09 -7.28 -24.71
CA THR A 472 27.47 -6.81 -24.82
C THR A 472 28.20 -7.04 -23.51
N ASP A 473 29.52 -7.02 -23.52
CA ASP A 473 30.33 -7.20 -22.32
C ASP A 473 30.32 -5.96 -21.37
N GLY A 474 29.12 -5.39 -21.21
CA GLY A 474 28.85 -4.30 -20.29
C GLY A 474 29.28 -2.92 -20.80
N ILE A 475 29.22 -2.68 -22.11
CA ILE A 475 29.37 -1.35 -22.68
C ILE A 475 28.33 -0.41 -22.05
N GLY A 476 28.79 0.72 -21.48
CA GLY A 476 27.94 1.69 -20.78
C GLY A 476 27.90 1.51 -19.26
N LYS A 477 28.69 0.60 -18.67
CA LYS A 477 28.73 0.38 -17.21
C LYS A 477 29.00 1.65 -16.40
N GLU A 478 29.73 2.59 -16.93
CA GLU A 478 30.11 3.86 -16.31
C GLU A 478 28.91 4.81 -16.13
N PHE A 479 27.80 4.61 -16.86
CA PHE A 479 26.64 5.50 -16.81
C PHE A 479 25.37 4.78 -16.34
N ALA A 480 25.25 3.48 -16.65
CA ALA A 480 24.01 2.72 -16.48
C ALA A 480 23.67 2.44 -15.00
N TRP A 481 22.37 2.44 -14.70
CA TRP A 481 21.87 1.94 -13.42
C TRP A 481 21.91 0.42 -13.34
N PHE A 482 21.64 -0.25 -14.47
CA PHE A 482 21.62 -1.70 -14.56
C PHE A 482 22.54 -2.24 -15.64
N ARG A 483 23.19 -3.36 -15.33
CA ARG A 483 23.81 -4.21 -16.35
C ARG A 483 22.75 -5.16 -16.88
N HIS A 484 22.61 -5.26 -18.18
CA HIS A 484 21.77 -6.24 -18.86
C HIS A 484 22.67 -7.15 -19.69
N LYS A 485 22.77 -8.45 -19.29
CA LYS A 485 23.67 -9.45 -19.89
C LYS A 485 23.16 -9.94 -21.25
#